data_f1f1623957498d6e6b0cf86acee1a66b
#
_entry.id   f1f1623957498d6e6b0cf86acee1a66b
#
_cell.length_a   1.000
_cell.length_b   1.000
_cell.length_c   1.000
_cell.angle_alpha   90.00
_cell.angle_beta   90.00
_cell.angle_gamma   90.00
#
_symmetry.space_group_name_H-M   'P 1'
#
loop_
_entity.id
_entity.type
_entity.pdbx_description
1 polymer ?
#
loop_
_entity_poly.entity_id
_entity_poly.type
_entity_poly.pdbx_seq_one_letter_code
_entity_poly.pdbx_strand_id
1 'polypeptide(L)'
;MNKKFLAAGMAATMLPSMAFADEKPTVTLLVPEYNAGKSLKNEGSDQVIQMVEDYTGFNFDIKWGDNGAYDQVIGTTLMDFDNMPMIITCGGSMNGTIVSAAEEGAFWDLSEYLDDSEKFPNLSQVNKETLK
;
A
#
# COMPACT_ATOMS: atom_id res chain seq x y z
N MET A 1 -9.06 -54.51 -28.87
CA MET A 1 -8.76 -53.34 -28.00
C MET A 1 -8.17 -52.21 -28.87
N ASN A 2 -9.00 -51.34 -29.42
CA ASN A 2 -8.54 -50.22 -30.25
C ASN A 2 -9.08 -48.93 -29.65
N LYS A 3 -8.19 -48.18 -29.05
CA LYS A 3 -8.51 -46.83 -28.52
C LYS A 3 -8.44 -45.83 -29.71
N LYS A 4 -9.63 -45.32 -30.10
CA LYS A 4 -9.77 -44.22 -31.02
C LYS A 4 -9.54 -42.92 -30.27
N PHE A 5 -8.47 -42.21 -30.49
CA PHE A 5 -8.29 -40.84 -30.06
C PHE A 5 -9.13 -39.94 -30.94
N LEU A 6 -10.11 -39.24 -30.32
CA LEU A 6 -10.85 -38.16 -30.93
C LEU A 6 -10.00 -36.89 -30.76
N ALA A 7 -9.46 -36.36 -31.86
CA ALA A 7 -8.87 -35.03 -31.90
C ALA A 7 -9.98 -34.00 -31.87
N ALA A 8 -10.21 -33.36 -30.73
CA ALA A 8 -11.08 -32.20 -30.63
C ALA A 8 -10.30 -30.97 -31.10
N GLY A 9 -10.72 -30.42 -32.25
CA GLY A 9 -10.17 -29.18 -32.78
C GLY A 9 -10.49 -28.01 -31.84
N MET A 10 -9.44 -27.37 -31.29
CA MET A 10 -9.58 -26.10 -30.61
C MET A 10 -9.83 -25.01 -31.67
N ALA A 11 -11.07 -24.58 -31.80
CA ALA A 11 -11.41 -23.32 -32.42
C ALA A 11 -10.91 -22.20 -31.51
N ALA A 12 -9.81 -21.58 -31.88
CA ALA A 12 -9.35 -20.36 -31.25
C ALA A 12 -10.34 -19.25 -31.57
N THR A 13 -11.31 -19.02 -30.68
CA THR A 13 -12.11 -17.82 -30.68
C THR A 13 -11.20 -16.67 -30.29
N MET A 14 -10.82 -15.84 -31.26
CA MET A 14 -10.22 -14.53 -31.01
C MET A 14 -11.26 -13.68 -30.26
N LEU A 15 -11.17 -13.67 -28.95
CA LEU A 15 -11.85 -12.67 -28.15
C LEU A 15 -11.19 -11.32 -28.50
N PRO A 16 -11.98 -10.28 -28.83
CA PRO A 16 -11.42 -8.94 -28.96
C PRO A 16 -10.77 -8.62 -27.61
N SER A 17 -9.47 -8.32 -27.64
CA SER A 17 -8.79 -7.72 -26.49
C SER A 17 -9.49 -6.39 -26.22
N MET A 18 -10.46 -6.38 -25.32
CA MET A 18 -10.86 -5.15 -24.67
C MET A 18 -9.60 -4.67 -23.96
N ALA A 19 -9.01 -3.61 -24.47
CA ALA A 19 -8.06 -2.80 -23.76
C ALA A 19 -8.82 -2.26 -22.54
N PHE A 20 -8.76 -2.97 -21.42
CA PHE A 20 -9.00 -2.37 -20.13
C PHE A 20 -7.92 -1.31 -20.06
N ALA A 21 -8.30 -0.04 -20.03
CA ALA A 21 -7.42 1.00 -19.56
C ALA A 21 -6.93 0.49 -18.20
N ASP A 22 -5.64 0.23 -18.07
CA ASP A 22 -5.04 -0.21 -16.81
C ASP A 22 -5.34 0.90 -15.81
N GLU A 23 -6.37 0.68 -15.00
CA GLU A 23 -6.69 1.58 -13.89
C GLU A 23 -5.50 1.49 -12.94
N LYS A 24 -4.82 2.62 -12.71
CA LYS A 24 -3.69 2.67 -11.77
C LYS A 24 -4.14 2.07 -10.43
N PRO A 25 -3.39 1.14 -9.85
CA PRO A 25 -3.74 0.61 -8.53
C PRO A 25 -3.70 1.73 -7.48
N THR A 26 -4.60 1.66 -6.50
CA THR A 26 -4.71 2.67 -5.45
C THR A 26 -4.00 2.20 -4.18
N VAL A 27 -3.12 3.03 -3.64
CA VAL A 27 -2.48 2.85 -2.34
C VAL A 27 -3.20 3.71 -1.30
N THR A 28 -3.69 3.08 -0.24
CA THR A 28 -4.37 3.77 0.85
C THR A 28 -3.39 4.08 1.98
N LEU A 29 -3.40 5.34 2.46
CA LEU A 29 -2.51 5.82 3.51
C LEU A 29 -3.28 6.47 4.66
N LEU A 30 -2.79 6.28 5.89
CA LEU A 30 -3.17 7.08 7.05
C LEU A 30 -1.98 7.94 7.48
N VAL A 31 -2.15 9.26 7.48
CA VAL A 31 -1.11 10.25 7.71
C VAL A 31 -1.56 11.28 8.75
N PRO A 32 -0.71 11.70 9.71
CA PRO A 32 -1.08 12.73 10.67
C PRO A 32 -1.17 14.11 10.01
N GLU A 33 -2.20 14.85 10.36
CA GLU A 33 -2.39 16.22 9.91
C GLU A 33 -1.76 17.21 10.90
N TYR A 34 -0.60 17.77 10.56
CA TYR A 34 0.13 18.68 11.45
C TYR A 34 -0.43 20.11 11.52
N ASN A 35 -1.22 20.52 10.54
CA ASN A 35 -1.70 21.92 10.41
C ASN A 35 -3.23 21.99 10.37
N ALA A 36 -3.92 21.49 11.37
CA ALA A 36 -5.36 21.58 11.64
C ALA A 36 -6.21 22.17 10.47
N GLY A 37 -6.50 21.37 9.46
CA GLY A 37 -7.31 21.75 8.30
C GLY A 37 -6.59 22.58 7.22
N LYS A 38 -5.29 22.77 7.31
CA LYS A 38 -4.48 23.49 6.29
C LYS A 38 -3.45 22.63 5.58
N SER A 39 -3.23 21.41 6.04
CA SER A 39 -2.34 20.50 5.34
C SER A 39 -2.96 20.04 4.04
N LEU A 40 -2.21 20.16 2.99
CA LEU A 40 -2.44 19.59 1.66
C LEU A 40 -3.79 19.87 0.97
N LYS A 41 -4.66 20.71 1.51
CA LYS A 41 -5.85 21.23 0.80
C LYS A 41 -5.58 22.59 0.15
N ASN A 42 -4.34 22.97 -0.01
CA ASN A 42 -3.94 24.19 -0.69
C ASN A 42 -3.78 23.92 -2.20
N GLU A 43 -3.98 24.95 -3.03
CA GLU A 43 -3.86 24.93 -4.50
C GLU A 43 -2.50 24.39 -4.96
N GLY A 44 -1.73 23.72 -4.52
CA GLY A 44 -0.46 23.15 -4.97
C GLY A 44 -0.28 21.71 -4.54
N SER A 45 -1.04 21.27 -3.53
CA SER A 45 -0.89 19.92 -3.01
C SER A 45 -1.47 18.87 -3.95
N ASP A 46 -2.59 19.17 -4.59
CA ASP A 46 -3.18 18.27 -5.58
C ASP A 46 -2.23 18.08 -6.77
N GLN A 47 -1.51 19.13 -7.16
CA GLN A 47 -0.49 19.05 -8.21
C GLN A 47 0.70 18.17 -7.79
N VAL A 48 1.13 18.27 -6.54
CA VAL A 48 2.22 17.43 -6.02
C VAL A 48 1.80 15.97 -5.96
N ILE A 49 0.60 15.70 -5.44
CA ILE A 49 0.05 14.33 -5.42
C ILE A 49 -0.03 13.78 -6.85
N GLN A 50 -0.59 14.54 -7.78
CA GLN A 50 -0.67 14.13 -9.18
C GLN A 50 0.69 13.83 -9.79
N MET A 51 1.72 14.65 -9.52
CA MET A 51 3.08 14.39 -9.99
C MET A 51 3.63 13.07 -9.44
N VAL A 52 3.37 12.77 -8.17
CA VAL A 52 3.79 11.51 -7.53
C VAL A 52 3.04 10.33 -8.14
N GLU A 53 1.73 10.46 -8.35
CA GLU A 53 0.90 9.44 -8.99
C GLU A 53 1.34 9.15 -10.43
N ASP A 54 1.71 10.19 -11.18
CA ASP A 54 2.20 10.04 -12.54
C ASP A 54 3.59 9.40 -12.58
N TYR A 55 4.45 9.73 -11.61
CA TYR A 55 5.78 9.17 -11.50
C TYR A 55 5.76 7.71 -11.05
N THR A 56 4.91 7.37 -10.09
CA THR A 56 4.87 6.04 -9.48
C THR A 56 3.97 5.06 -10.22
N GLY A 57 2.98 5.55 -10.98
CA GLY A 57 1.96 4.73 -11.61
C GLY A 57 0.88 4.23 -10.65
N PHE A 58 0.79 4.78 -9.43
CA PHE A 58 -0.24 4.48 -8.44
C PHE A 58 -1.11 5.70 -8.19
N ASN A 59 -2.37 5.48 -7.82
CA ASN A 59 -3.22 6.49 -7.19
C ASN A 59 -3.04 6.43 -5.68
N PHE A 60 -3.21 7.58 -5.00
CA PHE A 60 -3.11 7.66 -3.54
C PHE A 60 -4.42 8.10 -2.92
N ASP A 61 -4.98 7.27 -2.03
CA ASP A 61 -6.09 7.63 -1.16
C ASP A 61 -5.54 7.92 0.25
N ILE A 62 -5.43 9.21 0.59
CA ILE A 62 -4.80 9.67 1.82
C ILE A 62 -5.87 10.07 2.84
N LYS A 63 -5.96 9.30 3.93
CA LYS A 63 -6.73 9.66 5.11
C LYS A 63 -5.86 10.53 6.04
N TRP A 64 -6.34 11.71 6.36
CA TRP A 64 -5.69 12.62 7.29
C TRP A 64 -6.26 12.43 8.69
N GLY A 65 -5.41 12.04 9.64
CA GLY A 65 -5.78 11.92 11.06
C GLY A 65 -5.39 13.16 11.86
N ASP A 66 -6.23 13.57 12.81
CA ASP A 66 -5.91 14.67 13.71
C ASP A 66 -4.60 14.38 14.46
N ASN A 67 -3.59 15.23 14.28
CA ASN A 67 -2.30 15.07 14.93
C ASN A 67 -2.39 15.13 16.47
N GLY A 68 -3.32 15.90 17.01
CA GLY A 68 -3.54 16.00 18.46
C GLY A 68 -4.12 14.73 19.10
N ALA A 69 -4.77 13.89 18.30
CA ALA A 69 -5.39 12.64 18.72
C ALA A 69 -4.89 11.43 17.88
N TYR A 70 -3.73 11.54 17.24
CA TYR A 70 -3.31 10.58 16.22
C TYR A 70 -3.14 9.15 16.74
N ASP A 71 -2.66 8.99 17.97
CA ASP A 71 -2.56 7.68 18.64
C ASP A 71 -3.93 7.01 18.79
N GLN A 72 -4.98 7.79 19.06
CA GLN A 72 -6.36 7.28 19.14
C GLN A 72 -6.88 6.90 17.75
N VAL A 73 -6.54 7.69 16.73
CA VAL A 73 -6.89 7.39 15.33
C VAL A 73 -6.24 6.08 14.89
N ILE A 74 -4.94 5.89 15.18
CA ILE A 74 -4.24 4.62 14.92
C ILE A 74 -4.93 3.48 15.67
N GLY A 75 -5.17 3.62 16.97
CA GLY A 75 -5.80 2.57 17.77
C GLY A 75 -7.16 2.14 17.23
N THR A 76 -7.99 3.11 16.81
CA THR A 76 -9.30 2.82 16.20
C THR A 76 -9.14 2.15 14.83
N THR A 77 -8.17 2.58 14.02
CA THR A 77 -7.89 2.00 12.70
C THR A 77 -7.43 0.54 12.83
N LEU A 78 -6.60 0.23 13.82
CA LEU A 78 -6.12 -1.12 14.07
C LEU A 78 -7.19 -2.08 14.60
N MET A 79 -8.37 -1.58 15.03
CA MET A 79 -9.51 -2.43 15.41
C MET A 79 -10.36 -2.87 14.21
N ASP A 80 -10.19 -2.25 13.06
CA ASP A 80 -10.95 -2.54 11.84
C ASP A 80 -10.02 -3.10 10.76
N PHE A 81 -9.65 -4.35 10.91
CA PHE A 81 -8.71 -5.04 10.01
C PHE A 81 -9.18 -5.09 8.56
N ASP A 82 -10.49 -5.15 8.33
CA ASP A 82 -11.06 -5.26 6.98
C ASP A 82 -10.91 -3.94 6.18
N ASN A 83 -10.77 -2.81 6.87
CA ASN A 83 -10.67 -1.48 6.28
C ASN A 83 -9.35 -0.78 6.62
N MET A 84 -8.35 -1.52 7.07
CA MET A 84 -7.02 -0.95 7.34
C MET A 84 -6.40 -0.36 6.08
N PRO A 85 -5.82 0.85 6.16
CA PRO A 85 -5.02 1.38 5.05
C PRO A 85 -3.75 0.53 4.85
N MET A 86 -3.25 0.50 3.61
CA MET A 86 -2.05 -0.25 3.25
C MET A 86 -0.81 0.28 3.97
N ILE A 87 -0.77 1.60 4.26
CA ILE A 87 0.34 2.26 4.93
C ILE A 87 -0.20 3.13 6.06
N ILE A 88 0.34 2.94 7.27
CA ILE A 88 0.09 3.79 8.43
C ILE A 88 1.41 4.46 8.79
N THR A 89 1.45 5.80 8.76
CA THR A 89 2.63 6.54 9.21
C THR A 89 2.54 6.76 10.72
N CYS A 90 3.56 6.32 11.44
CA CYS A 90 3.66 6.51 12.90
C CYS A 90 4.60 7.67 13.16
N GLY A 91 4.10 8.76 13.72
CA GLY A 91 4.86 9.99 13.92
C GLY A 91 6.02 9.87 14.91
N GLY A 92 7.06 9.15 14.60
CA GLY A 92 8.34 9.14 15.34
C GLY A 92 8.35 8.43 16.70
N SER A 93 7.24 7.97 17.22
CA SER A 93 7.18 7.12 18.42
C SER A 93 6.32 5.89 18.17
N MET A 94 6.91 4.72 18.36
CA MET A 94 6.16 3.47 18.42
C MET A 94 5.45 3.41 19.77
N ASN A 95 4.14 3.58 19.77
CA ASN A 95 3.35 3.36 21.00
C ASN A 95 3.06 1.87 21.22
N GLY A 96 2.69 1.51 22.45
CA GLY A 96 2.43 0.11 22.81
C GLY A 96 1.33 -0.56 21.98
N THR A 97 0.36 0.21 21.48
CA THR A 97 -0.72 -0.29 20.62
C THR A 97 -0.19 -0.80 19.28
N ILE A 98 0.75 -0.06 18.67
CA ILE A 98 1.37 -0.46 17.39
C ILE A 98 2.23 -1.71 17.60
N VAL A 99 3.02 -1.74 18.69
CA VAL A 99 3.86 -2.90 19.02
C VAL A 99 2.99 -4.14 19.21
N SER A 100 1.93 -4.06 20.01
CA SER A 100 1.02 -5.19 20.23
C SER A 100 0.36 -5.66 18.94
N ALA A 101 -0.10 -4.73 18.09
CA ALA A 101 -0.69 -5.06 16.80
C ALA A 101 0.32 -5.75 15.86
N ALA A 102 1.58 -5.33 15.88
CA ALA A 102 2.63 -5.99 15.11
C ALA A 102 2.90 -7.43 15.60
N GLU A 103 2.95 -7.63 16.92
CA GLU A 103 3.11 -8.96 17.54
C GLU A 103 1.92 -9.88 17.24
N GLU A 104 0.73 -9.32 17.08
CA GLU A 104 -0.50 -10.02 16.69
C GLU A 104 -0.61 -10.27 15.17
N GLY A 105 0.35 -9.78 14.39
CA GLY A 105 0.41 -10.02 12.94
C GLY A 105 -0.44 -9.07 12.10
N ALA A 106 -0.79 -7.87 12.62
CA ALA A 106 -1.55 -6.86 11.89
C ALA A 106 -0.78 -6.25 10.72
N PHE A 107 0.55 -6.35 10.72
CA PHE A 107 1.42 -5.78 9.69
C PHE A 107 2.18 -6.86 8.92
N TRP A 108 2.54 -6.53 7.71
CA TRP A 108 3.38 -7.39 6.89
C TRP A 108 4.83 -7.35 7.37
N ASP A 109 5.45 -8.50 7.47
CA ASP A 109 6.89 -8.62 7.67
C ASP A 109 7.59 -8.36 6.33
N LEU A 110 8.39 -7.29 6.29
CA LEU A 110 9.16 -6.89 5.12
C LEU A 110 10.58 -7.44 5.09
N SER A 111 10.97 -8.27 6.06
CA SER A 111 12.34 -8.77 6.22
C SER A 111 12.87 -9.45 4.96
N GLU A 112 12.05 -10.26 4.29
CA GLU A 112 12.44 -10.96 3.05
C GLU A 112 12.71 -10.01 1.87
N TYR A 113 12.08 -8.83 1.85
CA TYR A 113 12.24 -7.83 0.80
C TYR A 113 13.47 -6.95 1.01
N LEU A 114 13.98 -6.84 2.23
CA LEU A 114 15.15 -6.02 2.58
C LEU A 114 16.45 -6.61 2.02
N ASP A 115 16.48 -7.90 1.73
CA ASP A 115 17.65 -8.61 1.22
C ASP A 115 17.68 -8.75 -0.30
N ASP A 116 16.56 -8.51 -0.97
CA ASP A 116 16.45 -8.62 -2.44
C ASP A 116 16.85 -7.30 -3.11
N SER A 117 18.16 -7.10 -3.30
CA SER A 117 18.70 -5.89 -3.95
C SER A 117 18.40 -5.80 -5.45
N GLU A 118 18.03 -6.91 -6.09
CA GLU A 118 17.70 -6.91 -7.52
C GLU A 118 16.29 -6.34 -7.72
N LYS A 119 15.31 -6.76 -6.90
CA LYS A 119 13.94 -6.28 -6.99
C LYS A 119 13.71 -4.98 -6.22
N PHE A 120 14.36 -4.82 -5.08
CA PHE A 120 14.15 -3.71 -4.14
C PHE A 120 15.46 -2.97 -3.81
N PRO A 121 16.13 -2.35 -4.80
CA PRO A 121 17.44 -1.75 -4.60
C PRO A 121 17.46 -0.64 -3.55
N ASN A 122 16.36 0.07 -3.35
CA ASN A 122 16.27 1.12 -2.34
C ASN A 122 16.05 0.55 -0.93
N LEU A 123 15.25 -0.51 -0.78
CA LEU A 123 15.02 -1.16 0.51
C LEU A 123 16.26 -1.87 1.01
N SER A 124 17.05 -2.49 0.13
CA SER A 124 18.28 -3.18 0.51
C SER A 124 19.37 -2.26 1.07
N GLN A 125 19.25 -0.93 0.87
CA GLN A 125 20.17 0.08 1.40
C GLN A 125 19.79 0.55 2.81
N VAL A 126 18.63 0.15 3.34
CA VAL A 126 18.21 0.52 4.70
C VAL A 126 19.14 -0.14 5.71
N ASN A 127 19.60 0.64 6.69
CA ASN A 127 20.45 0.11 7.75
C ASN A 127 19.65 -0.85 8.64
N LYS A 128 19.97 -2.14 8.57
CA LYS A 128 19.29 -3.20 9.32
C LYS A 128 19.42 -3.07 10.84
N GLU A 129 20.45 -2.37 11.35
CA GLU A 129 20.60 -2.13 12.79
C GLU A 129 19.56 -1.14 13.34
N THR A 130 19.00 -0.29 12.47
CA THR A 130 17.94 0.65 12.86
C THR A 130 16.54 0.04 12.79
N LEU A 131 16.43 -1.19 12.29
CA LEU A 131 15.16 -1.93 12.14
C LEU A 131 14.94 -2.97 13.25
N LYS A 132 15.78 -2.98 14.28
CA LYS A 132 15.69 -3.89 15.44
C LYS A 132 14.89 -3.30 16.58
#